data_05397cf594ef4fe27901e004ae41609e
#
_entry.id   05397cf594ef4fe27901e004ae41609e
#
_cell.length_a   1.000
_cell.length_b   1.000
_cell.length_c   1.000
_cell.angle_alpha   90.00
_cell.angle_beta   90.00
_cell.angle_gamma   90.00
#
_symmetry.space_group_name_H-M   'P 1'
#
loop_
_entity.id
_entity.type
_entity.pdbx_description
1 polymer ?
#
loop_
_entity_poly.entity_id
_entity_poly.type
_entity_poly.pdbx_seq_one_letter_code
_entity_poly.pdbx_strand_id
1 'polypeptide(L)'
;VALLHDVLAIVILFSMFKLEVNSIFLAAILSIIGYSINDTIVTFDRIREHLKEKQKNCIASKEVLTSVVNLSLKQTIVRSAITTTTTLIPVVALIAFGSHEIVNFNIALLIGLVAGTYSSLFIASQIWLMIEKHSAGKPIKKKWYEE
;
A
#
# COMPACT_ATOMS: atom_id res chain seq x y z
N VAL A 1 1.04 -6.11 8.35
CA VAL A 1 1.72 -4.94 8.97
C VAL A 1 1.26 -3.65 8.31
N ALA A 2 1.37 -3.49 6.99
CA ALA A 2 0.97 -2.28 6.27
C ALA A 2 -0.49 -1.89 6.54
N LEU A 3 -1.44 -2.82 6.38
CA LEU A 3 -2.86 -2.57 6.67
C LEU A 3 -3.13 -2.15 8.13
N LEU A 4 -2.40 -2.76 9.08
CA LEU A 4 -2.53 -2.38 10.48
C LEU A 4 -2.03 -0.94 10.70
N HIS A 5 -0.93 -0.57 10.05
CA HIS A 5 -0.42 0.80 10.07
C HIS A 5 -1.47 1.80 9.54
N ASP A 6 -2.14 1.48 8.42
CA ASP A 6 -3.15 2.36 7.82
C ASP A 6 -4.34 2.58 8.74
N VAL A 7 -4.87 1.50 9.34
CA VAL A 7 -5.97 1.58 10.31
C VAL A 7 -5.55 2.38 11.55
N LEU A 8 -4.36 2.12 12.09
CA LEU A 8 -3.84 2.84 13.25
C LEU A 8 -3.64 4.33 12.93
N ALA A 9 -3.12 4.68 11.75
CA ALA A 9 -2.95 6.07 11.34
C ALA A 9 -4.28 6.83 11.34
N ILE A 10 -5.34 6.21 10.81
CA ILE A 10 -6.67 6.81 10.78
C ILE A 10 -7.22 6.98 12.20
N VAL A 11 -7.15 5.93 13.02
CA VAL A 11 -7.68 5.96 14.41
C VAL A 11 -6.95 7.01 15.24
N ILE A 12 -5.62 7.09 15.14
CA ILE A 12 -4.81 8.08 15.87
C ILE A 12 -5.19 9.50 15.45
N LEU A 13 -5.29 9.78 14.13
CA LEU A 13 -5.63 11.11 13.66
C LEU A 13 -7.06 11.51 14.03
N PHE A 14 -8.04 10.59 13.93
CA PHE A 14 -9.41 10.83 14.38
C PHE A 14 -9.47 11.14 15.87
N SER A 15 -8.73 10.39 16.70
CA SER A 15 -8.62 10.64 18.14
C SER A 15 -7.98 12.00 18.45
N MET A 16 -6.93 12.36 17.71
CA MET A 16 -6.21 13.62 17.90
C MET A 16 -7.08 14.85 17.55
N PHE A 17 -7.86 14.76 16.47
CA PHE A 17 -8.78 15.83 16.05
C PHE A 17 -10.15 15.76 16.73
N LYS A 18 -10.37 14.80 17.65
CA LYS A 18 -11.65 14.58 18.36
C LYS A 18 -12.84 14.43 17.40
N LEU A 19 -12.63 13.77 16.26
CA LEU A 19 -13.67 13.52 15.29
C LEU A 19 -14.58 12.37 15.76
N GLU A 20 -15.84 12.41 15.38
CA GLU A 20 -16.83 11.41 15.77
C GLU A 20 -16.55 10.05 15.12
N VAL A 21 -16.55 9.00 15.95
CA VAL A 21 -16.43 7.61 15.52
C VAL A 21 -17.83 6.99 15.50
N ASN A 22 -18.38 6.85 14.30
CA ASN A 22 -19.72 6.31 14.05
C ASN A 22 -19.68 5.18 13.02
N SER A 23 -20.85 4.67 12.60
CA SER A 23 -20.95 3.62 11.58
C SER A 23 -20.33 4.03 10.23
N ILE A 24 -20.40 5.32 9.90
CA ILE A 24 -19.82 5.88 8.67
C ILE A 24 -18.30 5.82 8.72
N PHE A 25 -17.70 6.05 9.88
CA PHE A 25 -16.26 5.88 10.10
C PHE A 25 -15.80 4.42 9.85
N LEU A 26 -16.58 3.43 10.32
CA LEU A 26 -16.27 2.02 10.04
C LEU A 26 -16.32 1.70 8.55
N ALA A 27 -17.30 2.25 7.83
CA ALA A 27 -17.39 2.11 6.38
C ALA A 27 -16.17 2.72 5.66
N ALA A 28 -15.66 3.87 6.15
CA ALA A 28 -14.44 4.48 5.64
C ALA A 28 -13.22 3.55 5.84
N ILE A 29 -13.04 3.00 7.05
CA ILE A 29 -11.94 2.05 7.34
C ILE A 29 -11.99 0.84 6.40
N LEU A 30 -13.15 0.22 6.20
CA LEU A 30 -13.30 -0.92 5.30
C LEU A 30 -12.96 -0.56 3.85
N SER A 31 -13.36 0.62 3.40
CA SER A 31 -13.04 1.13 2.06
C SER A 31 -11.53 1.34 1.88
N ILE A 32 -10.86 1.89 2.89
CA ILE A 32 -9.41 2.12 2.87
C ILE A 32 -8.64 0.81 2.90
N ILE A 33 -9.08 -0.18 3.70
CA ILE A 33 -8.49 -1.52 3.70
C ILE A 33 -8.55 -2.13 2.30
N GLY A 34 -9.70 -2.04 1.63
CA GLY A 34 -9.86 -2.53 0.26
C GLY A 34 -8.94 -1.82 -0.73
N TYR A 35 -8.83 -0.50 -0.64
CA TYR A 35 -7.95 0.29 -1.48
C TYR A 35 -6.46 -0.05 -1.25
N SER A 36 -6.03 -0.11 0.02
CA SER A 36 -4.64 -0.41 0.39
C SER A 36 -4.22 -1.83 -0.01
N ILE A 37 -5.14 -2.82 0.12
CA ILE A 37 -4.90 -4.18 -0.37
C ILE A 37 -4.67 -4.19 -1.87
N ASN A 38 -5.51 -3.50 -2.64
CA ASN A 38 -5.39 -3.44 -4.09
C ASN A 38 -4.06 -2.84 -4.53
N ASP A 39 -3.63 -1.73 -3.94
CA ASP A 39 -2.34 -1.09 -4.24
C ASP A 39 -1.15 -1.98 -3.85
N THR A 40 -1.25 -2.66 -2.71
CA THR A 40 -0.25 -3.64 -2.26
C THR A 40 -0.13 -4.81 -3.24
N ILE A 41 -1.24 -5.38 -3.71
CA ILE A 41 -1.24 -6.49 -4.69
C ILE A 41 -0.53 -6.06 -5.97
N VAL A 42 -0.85 -4.89 -6.51
CA VAL A 42 -0.22 -4.35 -7.73
C VAL A 42 1.28 -4.18 -7.57
N THR A 43 1.72 -3.67 -6.41
CA THR A 43 3.15 -3.50 -6.11
C THR A 43 3.87 -4.85 -6.04
N PHE A 44 3.30 -5.84 -5.36
CA PHE A 44 3.89 -7.17 -5.26
C PHE A 44 3.85 -7.97 -6.56
N ASP A 45 2.81 -7.79 -7.36
CA ASP A 45 2.72 -8.42 -8.68
C ASP A 45 3.85 -7.93 -9.59
N ARG A 46 4.15 -6.63 -9.56
CA ARG A 46 5.29 -6.06 -10.30
C ARG A 46 6.64 -6.57 -9.79
N ILE A 47 6.82 -6.70 -8.49
CA ILE A 47 8.02 -7.30 -7.90
C ILE A 47 8.17 -8.75 -8.37
N ARG A 48 7.07 -9.52 -8.37
CA ARG A 48 7.04 -10.92 -8.82
C ARG A 48 7.40 -11.07 -10.30
N GLU A 49 6.89 -10.19 -11.14
CA GLU A 49 7.17 -10.16 -12.58
C GLU A 49 8.67 -9.97 -12.86
N HIS A 50 9.29 -8.98 -12.24
CA HIS A 50 10.72 -8.72 -12.39
C HIS A 50 11.61 -9.81 -11.76
N LEU A 51 11.15 -10.44 -10.68
CA LEU A 51 11.85 -11.61 -10.13
C LEU A 51 11.86 -12.77 -11.11
N LYS A 52 10.72 -13.10 -11.74
CA LYS A 52 10.64 -14.17 -12.75
C LYS A 52 11.55 -13.91 -13.94
N GLU A 53 11.63 -12.67 -14.40
CA GLU A 53 12.48 -12.28 -15.52
C GLU A 53 13.97 -12.44 -15.20
N LYS A 54 14.41 -11.96 -14.04
CA LYS A 54 15.84 -12.05 -13.63
C LYS A 54 16.27 -13.45 -13.19
N GLN A 55 15.37 -14.27 -12.66
CA GLN A 55 15.67 -15.61 -12.20
C GLN A 55 15.94 -16.59 -13.36
N LYS A 56 15.47 -16.31 -14.58
CA LYS A 56 15.86 -17.08 -15.78
C LYS A 56 17.36 -16.97 -16.08
N ASN A 57 18.04 -15.94 -15.58
CA ASN A 57 19.41 -15.59 -15.97
C ASN A 57 20.46 -15.64 -14.85
N CYS A 58 20.10 -15.69 -13.55
CA CYS A 58 21.06 -15.65 -12.44
C CYS A 58 20.52 -16.20 -11.12
N ILE A 59 21.44 -16.69 -10.28
CA ILE A 59 21.22 -17.05 -8.88
C ILE A 59 20.79 -15.79 -8.12
N ALA A 60 19.69 -15.88 -7.36
CA ALA A 60 19.16 -14.75 -6.59
C ALA A 60 20.11 -14.32 -5.45
N SER A 61 21.03 -13.42 -5.76
CA SER A 61 21.84 -12.75 -4.74
C SER A 61 21.05 -11.65 -4.03
N LYS A 62 21.47 -11.27 -2.82
CA LYS A 62 20.85 -10.17 -2.04
C LYS A 62 20.82 -8.85 -2.81
N GLU A 63 21.80 -8.63 -3.67
CA GLU A 63 21.92 -7.45 -4.53
C GLU A 63 20.87 -7.45 -5.64
N VAL A 64 20.62 -8.62 -6.25
CA VAL A 64 19.58 -8.79 -7.27
C VAL A 64 18.20 -8.52 -6.68
N LEU A 65 17.89 -9.05 -5.50
CA LEU A 65 16.62 -8.77 -4.81
C LEU A 65 16.41 -7.28 -4.57
N THR A 66 17.45 -6.58 -4.08
CA THR A 66 17.35 -5.13 -3.86
C THR A 66 17.14 -4.36 -5.16
N SER A 67 17.85 -4.72 -6.22
CA SER A 67 17.72 -4.07 -7.52
C SER A 67 16.33 -4.28 -8.14
N VAL A 68 15.75 -5.48 -7.98
CA VAL A 68 14.41 -5.82 -8.45
C VAL A 68 13.35 -5.02 -7.71
N VAL A 69 13.41 -4.97 -6.38
CA VAL A 69 12.45 -4.19 -5.59
C VAL A 69 12.53 -2.71 -5.95
N ASN A 70 13.72 -2.13 -6.03
CA ASN A 70 13.89 -0.73 -6.38
C ASN A 70 13.36 -0.41 -7.80
N LEU A 71 13.59 -1.29 -8.77
CA LEU A 71 13.08 -1.13 -10.12
C LEU A 71 11.55 -1.21 -10.16
N SER A 72 10.98 -2.20 -9.46
CA SER A 72 9.53 -2.37 -9.37
C SER A 72 8.86 -1.18 -8.70
N LEU A 73 9.40 -0.68 -7.59
CA LEU A 73 8.91 0.51 -6.91
C LEU A 73 8.96 1.74 -7.81
N LYS A 74 10.07 1.96 -8.53
CA LYS A 74 10.21 3.10 -9.44
C LYS A 74 9.14 3.10 -10.55
N GLN A 75 8.73 1.93 -11.02
CA GLN A 75 7.68 1.81 -12.03
C GLN A 75 6.27 1.94 -11.43
N THR A 76 6.07 1.42 -10.22
CA THR A 76 4.76 1.40 -9.56
C THR A 76 4.40 2.75 -8.93
N ILE A 77 5.39 3.52 -8.44
CA ILE A 77 5.15 4.79 -7.75
C ILE A 77 4.38 5.81 -8.61
N VAL A 78 4.67 5.90 -9.89
CA VAL A 78 3.96 6.81 -10.81
C VAL A 78 2.50 6.38 -10.97
N ARG A 79 2.26 5.07 -11.10
CA ARG A 79 0.90 4.51 -11.20
C ARG A 79 0.12 4.75 -9.92
N SER A 80 0.67 4.41 -8.76
CA SER A 80 0.02 4.62 -7.46
C SER A 80 -0.23 6.11 -7.19
N ALA A 81 0.70 6.98 -7.55
CA ALA A 81 0.51 8.43 -7.41
C ALA A 81 -0.64 8.95 -8.28
N ILE A 82 -0.74 8.52 -9.53
CA ILE A 82 -1.84 8.93 -10.43
C ILE A 82 -3.18 8.40 -9.92
N THR A 83 -3.27 7.11 -9.56
CA THR A 83 -4.52 6.53 -9.04
C THR A 83 -4.97 7.18 -7.74
N THR A 84 -4.06 7.42 -6.81
CA THR A 84 -4.38 8.12 -5.56
C THR A 84 -4.82 9.55 -5.82
N THR A 85 -4.12 10.29 -6.69
CA THR A 85 -4.49 11.67 -7.04
C THR A 85 -5.89 11.73 -7.68
N THR A 86 -6.19 10.84 -8.63
CA THR A 86 -7.52 10.80 -9.26
C THR A 86 -8.63 10.44 -8.27
N THR A 87 -8.35 9.58 -7.28
CA THR A 87 -9.31 9.26 -6.22
C THR A 87 -9.45 10.40 -5.21
N LEU A 88 -8.40 11.16 -4.95
CA LEU A 88 -8.44 12.31 -4.04
C LEU A 88 -9.28 13.47 -4.57
N ILE A 89 -9.38 13.67 -5.89
CA ILE A 89 -10.15 14.77 -6.48
C ILE A 89 -11.62 14.76 -6.01
N PRO A 90 -12.41 13.69 -6.19
CA PRO A 90 -13.77 13.65 -5.69
C PRO A 90 -13.85 13.69 -4.16
N VAL A 91 -12.90 13.08 -3.45
CA VAL A 91 -12.87 13.11 -1.98
C VAL A 91 -12.72 14.56 -1.47
N VAL A 92 -11.81 15.34 -2.04
CA VAL A 92 -11.62 16.75 -1.69
C VAL A 92 -12.84 17.59 -2.07
N ALA A 93 -13.45 17.34 -3.23
CA ALA A 93 -14.67 18.02 -3.63
C ALA A 93 -15.83 17.76 -2.64
N LEU A 94 -15.99 16.52 -2.16
CA LEU A 94 -17.00 16.15 -1.17
C LEU A 94 -16.70 16.71 0.23
N ILE A 95 -15.43 16.94 0.57
CA ILE A 95 -15.07 17.68 1.79
C ILE A 95 -15.49 19.15 1.67
N ALA A 96 -15.32 19.77 0.50
CA ALA A 96 -15.61 21.19 0.30
C ALA A 96 -17.11 21.50 0.18
N PHE A 97 -17.89 20.60 -0.40
CA PHE A 97 -19.29 20.83 -0.78
C PHE A 97 -20.28 19.85 -0.15
N GLY A 98 -19.81 18.83 0.59
CA GLY A 98 -20.65 17.80 1.18
C GLY A 98 -21.37 18.21 2.46
N SER A 99 -22.33 17.40 2.90
CA SER A 99 -22.94 17.52 4.22
C SER A 99 -21.97 17.11 5.32
N HIS A 100 -22.20 17.54 6.56
CA HIS A 100 -21.31 17.28 7.70
C HIS A 100 -20.99 15.78 7.91
N GLU A 101 -21.94 14.90 7.71
CA GLU A 101 -21.72 13.44 7.81
C GLU A 101 -20.79 12.92 6.71
N ILE A 102 -20.98 13.40 5.47
CA ILE A 102 -20.16 13.05 4.32
C ILE A 102 -18.73 13.61 4.46
N VAL A 103 -18.58 14.78 5.03
CA VAL A 103 -17.28 15.40 5.29
C VAL A 103 -16.43 14.53 6.21
N ASN A 104 -16.98 14.07 7.34
CA ASN A 104 -16.24 13.19 8.26
C ASN A 104 -15.78 11.88 7.61
N PHE A 105 -16.65 11.27 6.79
CA PHE A 105 -16.29 10.10 5.99
C PHE A 105 -15.13 10.39 5.02
N ASN A 106 -15.20 11.50 4.29
CA ASN A 106 -14.19 11.86 3.31
C ASN A 106 -12.86 12.29 3.93
N ILE A 107 -12.87 12.87 5.14
CA ILE A 107 -11.65 13.13 5.90
C ILE A 107 -10.96 11.81 6.26
N ALA A 108 -11.70 10.79 6.71
CA ALA A 108 -11.14 9.47 6.95
C ALA A 108 -10.55 8.86 5.67
N LEU A 109 -11.27 8.94 4.55
CA LEU A 109 -10.78 8.47 3.25
C LEU A 109 -9.51 9.22 2.81
N LEU A 110 -9.46 10.53 2.94
CA LEU A 110 -8.28 11.33 2.58
C LEU A 110 -7.04 10.87 3.35
N ILE A 111 -7.17 10.77 4.67
CA ILE A 111 -6.09 10.30 5.54
C ILE A 111 -5.65 8.88 5.15
N GLY A 112 -6.62 7.99 4.98
CA GLY A 112 -6.38 6.60 4.67
C GLY A 112 -5.77 6.38 3.28
N LEU A 113 -6.19 7.13 2.26
CA LEU A 113 -5.62 7.05 0.91
C LEU A 113 -4.14 7.46 0.91
N VAL A 114 -3.81 8.54 1.60
CA VAL A 114 -2.42 9.02 1.69
C VAL A 114 -1.57 8.03 2.49
N ALA A 115 -2.03 7.61 3.67
CA ALA A 115 -1.33 6.63 4.52
C ALA A 115 -1.19 5.29 3.80
N GLY A 116 -2.24 4.79 3.14
CA GLY A 116 -2.24 3.52 2.41
C GLY A 116 -1.29 3.49 1.23
N THR A 117 -1.26 4.57 0.43
CA THR A 117 -0.29 4.68 -0.68
C THR A 117 1.15 4.67 -0.15
N TYR A 118 1.41 5.40 0.93
CA TYR A 118 2.74 5.39 1.55
C TYR A 118 3.10 4.00 2.09
N SER A 119 2.20 3.36 2.83
CA SER A 119 2.46 2.06 3.47
C SER A 119 2.65 0.94 2.44
N SER A 120 1.87 0.91 1.36
CA SER A 120 1.97 -0.08 0.30
C SER A 120 3.31 -0.01 -0.43
N LEU A 121 3.78 1.21 -0.75
CA LEU A 121 5.01 1.41 -1.49
C LEU A 121 6.26 1.24 -0.62
N PHE A 122 6.26 1.82 0.59
CA PHE A 122 7.47 1.90 1.39
C PHE A 122 7.51 0.87 2.54
N ILE A 123 6.41 0.66 3.27
CA ILE A 123 6.41 -0.25 4.41
C ILE A 123 6.32 -1.70 3.93
N ALA A 124 5.32 -2.05 3.10
CA ALA A 124 5.09 -3.42 2.68
C ALA A 124 6.27 -3.98 1.89
N SER A 125 6.80 -3.23 0.93
CA SER A 125 7.92 -3.65 0.08
C SER A 125 9.22 -3.82 0.86
N GLN A 126 9.52 -2.92 1.81
CA GLN A 126 10.74 -3.01 2.61
C GLN A 126 10.68 -4.16 3.62
N ILE A 127 9.54 -4.38 4.27
CA ILE A 127 9.35 -5.53 5.17
C ILE A 127 9.54 -6.84 4.39
N TRP A 128 8.93 -6.95 3.21
CA TRP A 128 9.11 -8.12 2.36
C TRP A 128 10.59 -8.33 1.99
N LEU A 129 11.27 -7.26 1.57
CA LEU A 129 12.69 -7.31 1.23
C LEU A 129 13.57 -7.75 2.41
N MET A 130 13.27 -7.29 3.63
CA MET A 130 13.98 -7.70 4.84
C MET A 130 13.79 -9.20 5.13
N ILE A 131 12.55 -9.69 5.03
CA ILE A 131 12.22 -11.11 5.25
C ILE A 131 12.92 -11.97 4.21
N GLU A 132 12.88 -11.60 2.94
CA GLU A 132 13.47 -12.36 1.85
C GLU A 132 15.00 -12.35 1.92
N LYS A 133 15.63 -11.23 2.26
CA LYS A 133 17.08 -11.15 2.51
C LYS A 133 17.53 -12.02 3.68
N HIS A 134 16.72 -12.17 4.70
CA HIS A 134 17.01 -13.04 5.85
C HIS A 134 16.90 -14.51 5.44
N SER A 135 15.99 -14.83 4.52
CA SER A 135 15.80 -16.16 3.96
C SER A 135 16.82 -16.52 2.86
N ALA A 136 17.49 -15.56 2.25
CA ALA A 136 18.41 -15.70 1.10
C ALA A 136 19.75 -16.42 1.42
N GLY A 137 19.90 -17.02 2.60
CA GLY A 137 20.91 -18.03 2.93
C GLY A 137 20.48 -19.46 2.60
N LYS A 138 19.22 -19.67 2.21
CA LYS A 138 18.67 -20.96 1.74
C LYS A 138 18.24 -20.79 0.28
N PRO A 139 18.38 -21.84 -0.57
CA PRO A 139 17.88 -21.75 -1.95
C PRO A 139 16.42 -21.33 -1.88
N ILE A 140 16.07 -20.25 -2.59
CA ILE A 140 14.71 -19.71 -2.62
C ILE A 140 13.77 -20.86 -2.96
N LYS A 141 12.87 -21.19 -2.03
CA LYS A 141 11.88 -22.23 -2.31
C LYS A 141 11.03 -21.75 -3.49
N LYS A 142 11.17 -22.40 -4.62
CA LYS A 142 10.48 -22.19 -5.90
C LYS A 142 8.95 -22.15 -5.85
N LYS A 143 8.34 -22.20 -4.69
CA LYS A 143 7.01 -22.75 -4.45
C LYS A 143 5.82 -21.78 -4.59
N TRP A 144 6.01 -20.47 -4.67
CA TRP A 144 4.88 -19.54 -4.66
C TRP A 144 4.79 -18.59 -5.87
N TYR A 145 5.72 -18.67 -6.81
CA TYR A 145 5.74 -17.88 -8.05
C TYR A 145 5.75 -18.77 -9.33
N GLU A 146 5.65 -20.08 -9.19
CA GLU A 146 5.53 -21.02 -10.33
C GLU A 146 4.06 -21.34 -10.67
N GLU A 147 3.08 -20.98 -9.83
CA GLU A 147 1.64 -21.00 -10.09
C GLU A 147 1.20 -19.62 -10.62
#